data_311f2e817d030a4ccf404dcef77f8853
#
_entry.id   311f2e817d030a4ccf404dcef77f8853
#
_cell.length_a   1.000
_cell.length_b   1.000
_cell.length_c   1.000
_cell.angle_alpha   90.00
_cell.angle_beta   90.00
_cell.angle_gamma   90.00
#
_symmetry.space_group_name_H-M   'P 1'
#
loop_
_entity.id
_entity.type
_entity.pdbx_description
1 polymer ?
#
loop_
_entity_poly.entity_id
_entity_poly.type
_entity_poly.pdbx_seq_one_letter_code
_entity_poly.pdbx_strand_id
1 'polypeptide(L)'
;ISIDNPPSFEGDKAGLNNLSSSLFGEGSKNINKDVFNEEVDYLGATISLGMGFAYANGLSKHKERIFELLSEASLNPNFLEEDLNKEKDILITNLKSQENSPSAIAQRVTGILAYSPDHPYGEYVTEESVNNITIKDIENNYDKMFKPNNAYMVISGDIDFEEVKNLVTNNFKKWKPPKKDLNSQIVDVEDVSS
;
A
#
# COMPACT_ATOMS: atom_id res chain seq x y z
N ILE A 1 -9.46 7.43 0.26
CA ILE A 1 -8.20 8.15 0.12
C ILE A 1 -7.46 7.52 -1.05
N SER A 2 -6.91 8.33 -1.94
CA SER A 2 -5.98 7.92 -2.97
C SER A 2 -4.73 8.76 -2.83
N ILE A 3 -3.56 8.13 -3.01
CA ILE A 3 -2.27 8.78 -2.90
C ILE A 3 -1.55 8.58 -4.24
N ASP A 4 -1.23 9.67 -4.90
CA ASP A 4 -0.55 9.65 -6.19
C ASP A 4 0.97 9.56 -5.96
N ASN A 5 1.46 8.33 -5.83
CA ASN A 5 2.87 8.04 -5.70
C ASN A 5 3.44 7.67 -7.07
N PRO A 6 4.53 8.30 -7.50
CA PRO A 6 5.21 7.88 -8.72
C PRO A 6 5.79 6.47 -8.55
N PRO A 7 5.89 5.68 -9.63
CA PRO A 7 6.62 4.41 -9.61
C PRO A 7 8.04 4.62 -9.09
N SER A 8 8.51 3.72 -8.25
CA SER A 8 9.87 3.77 -7.70
C SER A 8 10.59 2.46 -7.95
N PHE A 9 11.84 2.55 -8.38
CA PHE A 9 12.70 1.39 -8.54
C PHE A 9 13.06 0.82 -7.15
N GLU A 10 12.83 -0.47 -6.96
CA GLU A 10 13.04 -1.19 -5.69
C GLU A 10 14.36 -1.97 -5.66
N GLY A 11 14.94 -2.27 -6.84
CA GLY A 11 16.23 -2.90 -7.03
C GLY A 11 16.33 -4.29 -6.39
N ASP A 12 17.30 -4.46 -5.48
CA ASP A 12 17.55 -5.72 -4.77
C ASP A 12 16.41 -6.11 -3.80
N LYS A 13 15.40 -5.24 -3.65
CA LYS A 13 14.19 -5.44 -2.84
C LYS A 13 12.91 -5.38 -3.68
N ALA A 14 12.99 -5.74 -4.96
CA ALA A 14 11.81 -5.82 -5.82
C ALA A 14 10.72 -6.69 -5.18
N GLY A 15 9.50 -6.16 -5.08
CA GLY A 15 8.39 -6.73 -4.31
C GLY A 15 8.11 -6.01 -2.98
N LEU A 16 8.91 -4.99 -2.62
CA LEU A 16 8.73 -4.24 -1.38
C LEU A 16 7.35 -3.56 -1.30
N ASN A 17 6.91 -2.88 -2.37
CA ASN A 17 5.58 -2.26 -2.41
C ASN A 17 4.46 -3.29 -2.31
N ASN A 18 4.67 -4.47 -2.90
CA ASN A 18 3.71 -5.57 -2.86
C ASN A 18 3.53 -6.08 -1.41
N LEU A 19 4.64 -6.47 -0.76
CA LEU A 19 4.62 -6.93 0.63
C LEU A 19 4.15 -5.84 1.61
N SER A 20 4.57 -4.59 1.39
CA SER A 20 4.09 -3.47 2.21
C SER A 20 2.58 -3.31 2.12
N SER A 21 2.00 -3.47 0.92
CA SER A 21 0.55 -3.37 0.73
C SER A 21 -0.20 -4.55 1.33
N SER A 22 0.33 -5.78 1.25
CA SER A 22 -0.27 -6.97 1.85
C SER A 22 -0.31 -6.89 3.38
N LEU A 23 0.74 -6.32 3.98
CA LEU A 23 0.82 -6.15 5.44
C LEU A 23 0.03 -4.96 5.96
N PHE A 24 -0.35 -4.03 5.09
CA PHE A 24 -1.02 -2.81 5.50
C PHE A 24 -2.52 -3.07 5.68
N GLY A 25 -3.03 -2.80 6.87
CA GLY A 25 -4.43 -3.04 7.24
C GLY A 25 -4.67 -4.29 8.09
N GLU A 26 -3.62 -4.99 8.45
CA GLU A 26 -3.65 -6.17 9.32
C GLU A 26 -3.77 -5.79 10.83
N GLY A 27 -4.72 -4.88 11.16
CA GLY A 27 -4.86 -4.30 12.49
C GLY A 27 -4.02 -3.04 12.69
N SER A 28 -3.90 -2.58 13.93
CA SER A 28 -3.10 -1.41 14.30
C SER A 28 -2.30 -1.66 15.57
N LYS A 29 -1.46 -0.71 15.94
CA LYS A 29 -0.73 -0.75 17.22
C LYS A 29 -1.66 -0.74 18.44
N ASN A 30 -2.87 -0.21 18.30
CA ASN A 30 -3.84 -0.05 19.38
C ASN A 30 -4.99 -1.08 19.33
N ILE A 31 -5.25 -1.67 18.18
CA ILE A 31 -6.33 -2.63 17.96
C ILE A 31 -5.76 -3.86 17.28
N ASN A 32 -5.84 -5.01 17.96
CA ASN A 32 -5.42 -6.28 17.41
C ASN A 32 -6.22 -6.62 16.14
N LYS A 33 -5.62 -7.34 15.19
CA LYS A 33 -6.20 -7.74 13.92
C LYS A 33 -7.58 -8.41 14.07
N ASP A 34 -7.70 -9.39 14.96
CA ASP A 34 -8.95 -10.14 15.13
C ASP A 34 -10.06 -9.23 15.65
N VAL A 35 -9.75 -8.40 16.65
CA VAL A 35 -10.69 -7.41 17.21
C VAL A 35 -11.09 -6.37 16.17
N PHE A 36 -10.13 -5.92 15.35
CA PHE A 36 -10.41 -4.98 14.27
C PHE A 36 -11.36 -5.58 13.23
N ASN A 37 -11.10 -6.80 12.79
CA ASN A 37 -11.91 -7.49 11.79
C ASN A 37 -13.32 -7.79 12.33
N GLU A 38 -13.43 -8.29 13.57
CA GLU A 38 -14.74 -8.53 14.21
C GLU A 38 -15.57 -7.24 14.30
N GLU A 39 -14.95 -6.10 14.59
CA GLU A 39 -15.65 -4.83 14.67
C GLU A 39 -16.08 -4.34 13.29
N VAL A 40 -15.21 -4.44 12.28
CA VAL A 40 -15.54 -4.10 10.88
C VAL A 40 -16.71 -4.94 10.39
N ASP A 41 -16.70 -6.24 10.64
CA ASP A 41 -17.78 -7.17 10.29
C ASP A 41 -19.09 -6.84 11.04
N TYR A 42 -19.01 -6.54 12.33
CA TYR A 42 -20.16 -6.14 13.13
C TYR A 42 -20.83 -4.87 12.61
N LEU A 43 -20.04 -3.91 12.12
CA LEU A 43 -20.56 -2.69 11.51
C LEU A 43 -21.11 -2.89 10.09
N GLY A 44 -20.94 -4.09 9.51
CA GLY A 44 -21.25 -4.35 8.10
C GLY A 44 -20.46 -3.46 7.18
N ALA A 45 -19.22 -3.16 7.56
CA ALA A 45 -18.31 -2.29 6.83
C ALA A 45 -17.26 -3.09 6.05
N THR A 46 -16.56 -2.41 5.16
CA THR A 46 -15.35 -2.90 4.51
C THR A 46 -14.28 -1.84 4.69
N ILE A 47 -13.10 -2.22 5.17
CA ILE A 47 -11.92 -1.35 5.24
C ILE A 47 -10.79 -2.07 4.51
N SER A 48 -10.14 -1.38 3.58
CA SER A 48 -9.03 -1.91 2.80
C SER A 48 -7.94 -0.85 2.65
N LEU A 49 -6.71 -1.25 2.87
CA LEU A 49 -5.54 -0.37 2.85
C LEU A 49 -4.47 -0.90 1.89
N GLY A 50 -3.70 0.01 1.34
CA GLY A 50 -2.52 -0.27 0.53
C GLY A 50 -1.63 0.96 0.49
N MET A 51 -0.40 0.83 -0.02
CA MET A 51 0.57 1.94 0.00
C MET A 51 0.10 3.16 -0.80
N GLY A 52 -0.81 2.98 -1.77
CA GLY A 52 -1.38 4.06 -2.59
C GLY A 52 -2.82 4.43 -2.27
N PHE A 53 -3.47 3.75 -1.32
CA PHE A 53 -4.89 4.01 -1.04
C PHE A 53 -5.31 3.60 0.37
N ALA A 54 -6.43 4.20 0.81
CA ALA A 54 -7.21 3.70 1.94
C ALA A 54 -8.71 3.84 1.59
N TYR A 55 -9.43 2.75 1.69
CA TYR A 55 -10.84 2.65 1.32
C TYR A 55 -11.67 2.20 2.51
N ALA A 56 -12.83 2.81 2.69
CA ALA A 56 -13.85 2.34 3.62
C ALA A 56 -15.23 2.48 3.00
N ASN A 57 -16.09 1.51 3.29
CA ASN A 57 -17.51 1.52 2.92
C ASN A 57 -18.32 0.95 4.09
N GLY A 58 -19.54 1.47 4.27
CA GLY A 58 -20.45 0.96 5.29
C GLY A 58 -21.71 1.80 5.41
N LEU A 59 -22.52 1.49 6.41
CA LEU A 59 -23.79 2.19 6.64
C LEU A 59 -23.55 3.57 7.25
N SER A 60 -24.24 4.60 6.75
CA SER A 60 -24.11 5.99 7.23
C SER A 60 -24.32 6.17 8.74
N LYS A 61 -25.14 5.32 9.36
CA LYS A 61 -25.35 5.34 10.83
C LYS A 61 -24.09 4.98 11.64
N HIS A 62 -23.10 4.35 11.01
CA HIS A 62 -21.82 3.95 11.63
C HIS A 62 -20.63 4.77 11.14
N LYS A 63 -20.87 5.84 10.39
CA LYS A 63 -19.82 6.67 9.74
C LYS A 63 -18.72 7.12 10.69
N GLU A 64 -19.07 7.60 11.88
CA GLU A 64 -18.07 8.06 12.87
C GLU A 64 -17.07 6.95 13.21
N ARG A 65 -17.60 5.77 13.56
CA ARG A 65 -16.75 4.64 13.92
C ARG A 65 -15.94 4.10 12.76
N ILE A 66 -16.51 4.08 11.54
CA ILE A 66 -15.78 3.70 10.33
C ILE A 66 -14.61 4.65 10.05
N PHE A 67 -14.81 5.97 10.23
CA PHE A 67 -13.71 6.94 10.09
C PHE A 67 -12.63 6.75 11.16
N GLU A 68 -13.00 6.45 12.41
CA GLU A 68 -12.05 6.13 13.47
C GLU A 68 -11.21 4.90 13.12
N LEU A 69 -11.85 3.81 12.73
CA LEU A 69 -11.16 2.56 12.36
C LEU A 69 -10.26 2.76 11.13
N LEU A 70 -10.75 3.45 10.10
CA LEU A 70 -9.95 3.77 8.91
C LEU A 70 -8.72 4.59 9.27
N SER A 71 -8.88 5.62 10.08
CA SER A 71 -7.76 6.47 10.49
C SER A 71 -6.79 5.73 11.41
N GLU A 72 -7.29 4.93 12.33
CA GLU A 72 -6.47 4.13 13.24
C GLU A 72 -5.59 3.13 12.47
N ALA A 73 -6.20 2.33 11.58
CA ALA A 73 -5.46 1.37 10.78
C ALA A 73 -4.50 2.05 9.78
N SER A 74 -4.91 3.22 9.24
CA SER A 74 -4.08 3.96 8.28
C SER A 74 -2.87 4.64 8.91
N LEU A 75 -3.01 5.19 10.14
CA LEU A 75 -1.99 6.06 10.75
C LEU A 75 -1.15 5.38 11.83
N ASN A 76 -1.60 4.25 12.34
CA ASN A 76 -0.93 3.47 13.37
C ASN A 76 -0.76 2.00 12.96
N PRO A 77 -0.27 1.68 11.76
CA PRO A 77 -0.14 0.30 11.31
C PRO A 77 0.78 -0.49 12.24
N ASN A 78 0.49 -1.77 12.39
CA ASN A 78 1.30 -2.69 13.18
C ASN A 78 1.90 -3.75 12.25
N PHE A 79 3.13 -3.51 11.80
CA PHE A 79 3.85 -4.45 10.95
C PHE A 79 4.58 -5.48 11.82
N LEU A 80 4.21 -6.76 11.68
CA LEU A 80 4.78 -7.85 12.45
C LEU A 80 5.70 -8.73 11.57
N GLU A 81 6.83 -9.14 12.14
CA GLU A 81 7.78 -10.02 11.45
C GLU A 81 7.14 -11.37 11.06
N GLU A 82 6.24 -11.88 11.90
CA GLU A 82 5.51 -13.11 11.63
C GLU A 82 4.63 -13.00 10.39
N ASP A 83 3.92 -11.88 10.25
CA ASP A 83 3.06 -11.63 9.09
C ASP A 83 3.89 -11.39 7.84
N LEU A 84 5.02 -10.67 7.94
CA LEU A 84 5.96 -10.51 6.83
C LEU A 84 6.46 -11.86 6.31
N ASN A 85 6.83 -12.77 7.20
CA ASN A 85 7.31 -14.10 6.79
C ASN A 85 6.22 -14.91 6.08
N LYS A 86 4.97 -14.87 6.56
CA LYS A 86 3.82 -15.50 5.89
C LYS A 86 3.60 -14.93 4.48
N GLU A 87 3.59 -13.60 4.36
CA GLU A 87 3.38 -12.94 3.06
C GLU A 87 4.54 -13.21 2.07
N LYS A 88 5.78 -13.30 2.55
CA LYS A 88 6.92 -13.74 1.75
C LYS A 88 6.71 -15.15 1.20
N ASP A 89 6.31 -16.10 2.04
CA ASP A 89 6.07 -17.48 1.63
C ASP A 89 4.96 -17.58 0.59
N ILE A 90 3.90 -16.80 0.74
CA ILE A 90 2.80 -16.71 -0.24
C ILE A 90 3.32 -16.15 -1.56
N LEU A 91 4.05 -15.03 -1.53
CA LEU A 91 4.59 -14.38 -2.72
C LEU A 91 5.58 -15.30 -3.45
N ILE A 92 6.50 -15.94 -2.75
CA ILE A 92 7.46 -16.90 -3.33
C ILE A 92 6.74 -18.10 -3.95
N THR A 93 5.70 -18.62 -3.30
CA THR A 93 4.87 -19.71 -3.85
C THR A 93 4.20 -19.29 -5.15
N ASN A 94 3.66 -18.07 -5.20
CA ASN A 94 3.06 -17.50 -6.40
C ASN A 94 4.09 -17.33 -7.52
N LEU A 95 5.30 -16.84 -7.20
CA LEU A 95 6.39 -16.72 -8.19
C LEU A 95 6.75 -18.08 -8.78
N LYS A 96 6.94 -19.11 -7.96
CA LYS A 96 7.24 -20.48 -8.40
C LYS A 96 6.13 -21.06 -9.29
N SER A 97 4.88 -20.80 -8.98
CA SER A 97 3.75 -21.25 -9.81
C SER A 97 3.72 -20.61 -11.20
N GLN A 98 4.31 -19.40 -11.33
CA GLN A 98 4.37 -18.65 -12.59
C GLN A 98 5.64 -18.89 -13.42
N GLU A 99 6.64 -19.59 -12.88
CA GLU A 99 7.92 -19.82 -13.57
C GLU A 99 7.76 -20.47 -14.96
N ASN A 100 6.80 -21.37 -15.10
CA ASN A 100 6.52 -22.09 -16.34
C ASN A 100 5.32 -21.52 -17.15
N SER A 101 4.81 -20.36 -16.75
CA SER A 101 3.71 -19.70 -17.45
C SER A 101 4.23 -18.90 -18.64
N PRO A 102 3.90 -19.26 -19.90
CA PRO A 102 4.37 -18.51 -21.06
C PRO A 102 3.95 -17.04 -21.03
N SER A 103 2.76 -16.74 -20.51
CA SER A 103 2.27 -15.35 -20.42
C SER A 103 3.04 -14.53 -19.38
N ALA A 104 3.37 -15.10 -18.21
CA ALA A 104 4.17 -14.43 -17.19
C ALA A 104 5.60 -14.19 -17.69
N ILE A 105 6.20 -15.14 -18.39
CA ILE A 105 7.52 -15.00 -19.02
C ILE A 105 7.48 -13.88 -20.07
N ALA A 106 6.48 -13.89 -20.97
CA ALA A 106 6.35 -12.88 -22.00
C ALA A 106 6.18 -11.48 -21.43
N GLN A 107 5.37 -11.33 -20.39
CA GLN A 107 5.15 -10.04 -19.71
C GLN A 107 6.46 -9.50 -19.11
N ARG A 108 7.22 -10.35 -18.42
CA ARG A 108 8.51 -10.00 -17.82
C ARG A 108 9.52 -9.57 -18.89
N VAL A 109 9.66 -10.36 -19.95
CA VAL A 109 10.57 -10.04 -21.06
C VAL A 109 10.17 -8.72 -21.74
N THR A 110 8.88 -8.49 -21.96
CA THR A 110 8.37 -7.23 -22.54
C THR A 110 8.73 -6.03 -21.67
N GLY A 111 8.55 -6.11 -20.35
CA GLY A 111 8.94 -5.05 -19.43
C GLY A 111 10.43 -4.72 -19.50
N ILE A 112 11.28 -5.74 -19.43
CA ILE A 112 12.74 -5.58 -19.50
C ILE A 112 13.19 -4.96 -20.85
N LEU A 113 12.62 -5.45 -21.96
CA LEU A 113 12.98 -4.94 -23.29
C LEU A 113 12.50 -3.51 -23.52
N ALA A 114 11.33 -3.14 -22.97
CA ALA A 114 10.77 -1.82 -23.17
C ALA A 114 11.41 -0.74 -22.27
N TYR A 115 11.80 -1.09 -21.04
CA TYR A 115 12.17 -0.13 -20.01
C TYR A 115 13.55 -0.33 -19.40
N SER A 116 14.27 -1.40 -19.69
CA SER A 116 15.49 -1.85 -18.97
C SER A 116 15.17 -2.47 -17.60
N PRO A 117 15.99 -3.43 -17.13
CA PRO A 117 15.82 -4.05 -15.81
C PRO A 117 16.04 -3.08 -14.64
N ASP A 118 16.72 -1.95 -14.85
CA ASP A 118 16.99 -0.94 -13.83
C ASP A 118 15.91 0.17 -13.77
N HIS A 119 14.77 -0.05 -14.42
CA HIS A 119 13.64 0.87 -14.44
C HIS A 119 12.45 0.29 -13.67
N PRO A 120 11.63 1.10 -12.96
CA PRO A 120 10.47 0.62 -12.19
C PRO A 120 9.49 -0.26 -12.96
N TYR A 121 9.36 -0.06 -14.27
CA TYR A 121 8.49 -0.88 -15.15
C TYR A 121 9.19 -2.07 -15.79
N GLY A 122 10.50 -2.16 -15.70
CA GLY A 122 11.29 -3.27 -16.22
C GLY A 122 11.81 -4.21 -15.13
N GLU A 123 11.84 -3.77 -13.87
CA GLU A 123 12.22 -4.64 -12.76
C GLU A 123 11.21 -5.77 -12.54
N TYR A 124 11.66 -6.87 -11.99
CA TYR A 124 10.79 -8.00 -11.66
C TYR A 124 11.17 -8.63 -10.33
N VAL A 125 10.14 -9.13 -9.66
CA VAL A 125 10.27 -9.75 -8.34
C VAL A 125 10.91 -11.13 -8.47
N THR A 126 11.87 -11.43 -7.59
CA THR A 126 12.54 -12.73 -7.49
C THR A 126 12.44 -13.28 -6.07
N GLU A 127 12.69 -14.57 -5.88
CA GLU A 127 12.78 -15.17 -4.55
C GLU A 127 13.90 -14.49 -3.72
N GLU A 128 15.02 -14.15 -4.35
CA GLU A 128 16.13 -13.44 -3.69
C GLU A 128 15.71 -12.04 -3.23
N SER A 129 15.11 -11.24 -4.12
CA SER A 129 14.67 -9.88 -3.77
C SER A 129 13.63 -9.87 -2.65
N VAL A 130 12.68 -10.83 -2.66
CA VAL A 130 11.70 -11.02 -1.59
C VAL A 130 12.37 -11.36 -0.26
N ASN A 131 13.36 -12.25 -0.26
CA ASN A 131 14.10 -12.62 0.95
C ASN A 131 14.92 -11.47 1.54
N ASN A 132 15.41 -10.55 0.71
CA ASN A 132 16.17 -9.37 1.14
C ASN A 132 15.32 -8.33 1.89
N ILE A 133 13.99 -8.38 1.78
CA ILE A 133 13.08 -7.41 2.40
C ILE A 133 12.98 -7.69 3.91
N THR A 134 13.15 -6.66 4.72
CA THR A 134 13.04 -6.71 6.18
C THR A 134 11.84 -5.91 6.67
N ILE A 135 11.41 -6.14 7.92
CA ILE A 135 10.34 -5.34 8.52
C ILE A 135 10.68 -3.86 8.56
N LYS A 136 11.97 -3.53 8.71
CA LYS A 136 12.43 -2.14 8.67
C LYS A 136 12.25 -1.49 7.29
N ASP A 137 12.36 -2.27 6.23
CA ASP A 137 12.10 -1.79 4.87
C ASP A 137 10.61 -1.49 4.67
N ILE A 138 9.74 -2.37 5.20
CA ILE A 138 8.28 -2.15 5.19
C ILE A 138 7.90 -0.86 5.93
N GLU A 139 8.45 -0.65 7.14
CA GLU A 139 8.23 0.57 7.92
C GLU A 139 8.70 1.83 7.17
N ASN A 140 9.90 1.77 6.60
CA ASN A 140 10.47 2.89 5.84
C ASN A 140 9.64 3.17 4.56
N ASN A 141 9.15 2.11 3.90
CA ASN A 141 8.31 2.25 2.72
C ASN A 141 6.95 2.89 3.06
N TYR A 142 6.31 2.45 4.15
CA TYR A 142 5.10 3.10 4.65
C TYR A 142 5.36 4.58 4.96
N ASP A 143 6.45 4.88 5.67
CA ASP A 143 6.83 6.25 6.00
C ASP A 143 7.13 7.12 4.76
N LYS A 144 7.54 6.52 3.67
CA LYS A 144 7.79 7.20 2.39
C LYS A 144 6.51 7.37 1.58
N MET A 145 5.71 6.32 1.45
CA MET A 145 4.61 6.23 0.48
C MET A 145 3.27 6.73 1.03
N PHE A 146 2.96 6.48 2.30
CA PHE A 146 1.68 6.85 2.89
C PHE A 146 1.71 8.24 3.50
N LYS A 147 1.72 9.30 2.64
CA LYS A 147 1.81 10.71 3.03
C LYS A 147 0.71 11.57 2.40
N PRO A 148 0.28 12.65 3.09
CA PRO A 148 -0.86 13.46 2.64
C PRO A 148 -0.55 14.47 1.51
N ASN A 149 0.70 14.74 1.17
CA ASN A 149 1.06 15.79 0.20
C ASN A 149 0.57 15.55 -1.24
N ASN A 150 0.42 14.27 -1.64
CA ASN A 150 -0.16 13.90 -2.93
C ASN A 150 -1.46 13.09 -2.76
N ALA A 151 -2.12 13.26 -1.61
CA ALA A 151 -3.34 12.53 -1.29
C ALA A 151 -4.58 13.38 -1.53
N TYR A 152 -5.63 12.72 -2.00
CA TYR A 152 -6.97 13.27 -2.02
C TYR A 152 -7.96 12.28 -1.43
N MET A 153 -9.01 12.79 -0.79
CA MET A 153 -10.06 11.99 -0.20
C MET A 153 -11.38 12.28 -0.90
N VAL A 154 -12.04 11.25 -1.39
CA VAL A 154 -13.38 11.34 -1.97
C VAL A 154 -14.35 10.64 -1.02
N ILE A 155 -15.43 11.32 -0.65
CA ILE A 155 -16.47 10.80 0.23
C ILE A 155 -17.80 10.96 -0.49
N SER A 156 -18.60 9.89 -0.51
CA SER A 156 -19.91 9.86 -1.15
C SER A 156 -20.88 9.08 -0.26
N GLY A 157 -22.11 9.61 -0.09
CA GLY A 157 -23.13 8.97 0.71
C GLY A 157 -24.10 9.98 1.33
N ASP A 158 -24.92 9.50 2.25
CA ASP A 158 -25.85 10.33 3.04
C ASP A 158 -25.09 10.98 4.19
N ILE A 159 -24.42 12.10 3.87
CA ILE A 159 -23.56 12.83 4.82
C ILE A 159 -23.45 14.31 4.39
N ASP A 160 -23.48 15.21 5.37
CA ASP A 160 -23.31 16.64 5.17
C ASP A 160 -21.83 17.05 5.04
N PHE A 161 -21.53 18.10 4.26
CA PHE A 161 -20.16 18.55 4.01
C PHE A 161 -19.43 18.99 5.29
N GLU A 162 -20.10 19.74 6.16
CA GLU A 162 -19.45 20.20 7.41
C GLU A 162 -19.22 19.04 8.38
N GLU A 163 -20.12 18.05 8.38
CA GLU A 163 -19.91 16.81 9.13
C GLU A 163 -18.69 16.04 8.62
N VAL A 164 -18.57 15.83 7.31
CA VAL A 164 -17.39 15.22 6.67
C VAL A 164 -16.12 15.93 7.08
N LYS A 165 -16.10 17.26 6.94
CA LYS A 165 -14.94 18.08 7.27
C LYS A 165 -14.51 17.90 8.73
N ASN A 166 -15.46 17.83 9.65
CA ASN A 166 -15.20 17.57 11.05
C ASN A 166 -14.64 16.17 11.29
N LEU A 167 -15.23 15.14 10.67
CA LEU A 167 -14.76 13.76 10.77
C LEU A 167 -13.31 13.62 10.24
N VAL A 168 -13.04 14.16 9.06
CA VAL A 168 -11.69 14.14 8.48
C VAL A 168 -10.70 14.88 9.38
N THR A 169 -11.04 16.11 9.80
CA THR A 169 -10.15 16.91 10.64
C THR A 169 -9.83 16.21 11.96
N ASN A 170 -10.83 15.62 12.63
CA ASN A 170 -10.63 14.97 13.91
C ASN A 170 -9.77 13.70 13.80
N ASN A 171 -10.02 12.89 12.79
CA ASN A 171 -9.41 11.58 12.64
C ASN A 171 -8.02 11.66 11.98
N PHE A 172 -7.82 12.55 11.00
CA PHE A 172 -6.58 12.63 10.22
C PHE A 172 -5.65 13.81 10.59
N LYS A 173 -5.93 14.58 11.63
CA LYS A 173 -5.09 15.72 12.08
C LYS A 173 -3.62 15.37 12.37
N LYS A 174 -3.34 14.11 12.68
CA LYS A 174 -1.98 13.60 12.95
C LYS A 174 -1.23 13.23 11.67
N TRP A 175 -1.92 13.07 10.55
CA TRP A 175 -1.32 12.74 9.26
C TRP A 175 -0.60 13.98 8.72
N LYS A 176 0.72 13.97 8.80
CA LYS A 176 1.55 15.13 8.47
C LYS A 176 2.32 14.91 7.19
N PRO A 177 2.49 15.95 6.34
CA PRO A 177 3.37 15.86 5.21
C PRO A 177 4.82 15.61 5.64
N PRO A 178 5.66 14.98 4.82
CA PRO A 178 7.07 14.80 5.09
C PRO A 178 7.76 16.18 5.20
N LYS A 179 8.87 16.23 5.94
CA LYS A 179 9.66 17.47 6.08
C LYS A 179 10.32 17.91 4.78
N LYS A 180 10.48 17.01 3.82
CA LYS A 180 11.06 17.23 2.50
C LYS A 180 10.16 16.58 1.47
N ASP A 181 9.76 17.32 0.44
CA ASP A 181 8.99 16.76 -0.66
C ASP A 181 9.80 15.64 -1.33
N LEU A 182 9.12 14.53 -1.57
CA LEU A 182 9.64 13.48 -2.45
C LEU A 182 9.52 14.04 -3.86
N ASN A 183 10.61 14.61 -4.38
CA ASN A 183 10.69 14.93 -5.80
C ASN A 183 10.48 13.63 -6.56
N SER A 184 9.38 13.55 -7.31
CA SER A 184 9.16 12.51 -8.30
C SER A 184 10.24 12.68 -9.37
N GLN A 185 11.32 11.93 -9.28
CA GLN A 185 12.18 11.75 -10.44
C GLN A 185 11.42 10.80 -11.37
N ILE A 186 10.78 11.40 -12.38
CA ILE A 186 10.37 10.65 -13.57
C ILE A 186 11.69 10.15 -14.17
N VAL A 187 11.91 8.86 -14.15
CA VAL A 187 13.05 8.26 -14.84
C VAL A 187 12.72 8.29 -16.31
N ASP A 188 13.44 9.14 -17.06
CA ASP A 188 13.33 9.15 -18.52
C ASP A 188 13.88 7.84 -19.07
N VAL A 189 13.11 7.22 -19.95
CA VAL A 189 13.57 6.05 -20.72
C VAL A 189 14.35 6.55 -21.91
N GLU A 190 15.62 6.12 -22.06
CA GLU A 190 16.37 6.37 -23.28
C GLU A 190 15.67 5.68 -24.46
N ASP A 191 15.48 6.43 -25.56
CA ASP A 191 14.94 5.87 -26.79
C ASP A 191 15.76 4.66 -27.23
N VAL A 192 15.10 3.51 -27.36
CA VAL A 192 15.75 2.31 -27.91
C VAL A 192 16.08 2.60 -29.37
N SER A 193 17.36 2.85 -29.65
CA SER A 193 17.82 2.99 -31.02
C SER A 193 17.55 1.69 -31.78
N SER A 194 16.74 1.79 -32.82
CA SER A 194 16.43 0.73 -33.79
C SER A 194 17.67 0.22 -34.52
#